data_5c745afedb4ac1476dcec628cad3bd66
#
_entry.id   5c745afedb4ac1476dcec628cad3bd66
#
_cell.length_a   1.000
_cell.length_b   1.000
_cell.length_c   1.000
_cell.angle_alpha   90.00
_cell.angle_beta   90.00
_cell.angle_gamma   90.00
#
_symmetry.space_group_name_H-M   'P 1'
#
loop_
_entity.id
_entity.type
_entity.pdbx_description
1 polymer ?
#
loop_
_entity_poly.entity_id
_entity_poly.type
_entity_poly.pdbx_seq_one_letter_code
_entity_poly.pdbx_strand_id
1 'polypeptide(L)'
;MATGASCYYHPAAAAARGSPSSPSLSLRPSGSKLFFISSGGSSRWWMRTRRCEGMASCGSISSSRARARPALFSPVVMEWQECSAEIEVDVPSSVAYQCYSERETIPQWMPFISSVKILEDKPDLSRWTLKYAILGQDVEFSWLARNMTPTKNQKIHWRSLEGLPNRGAVRFFPKSSSSCRVQLTVAYEVPEILTPVASALIPFSEGLLFNGLERFVAYAKEQYSKTLRS
;
A
#
# COMPACT_ATOMS: atom_id res chain seq x y z
N MET A 1 -49.54 51.99 -24.86
CA MET A 1 -50.55 52.29 -23.82
C MET A 1 -50.18 51.38 -22.62
N ALA A 2 -49.74 52.08 -21.66
CA ALA A 2 -50.09 52.05 -20.25
C ALA A 2 -49.46 50.88 -19.51
N THR A 3 -48.42 51.16 -18.77
CA THR A 3 -48.31 51.46 -17.30
C THR A 3 -48.59 50.23 -16.46
N GLY A 4 -47.75 49.78 -15.61
CA GLY A 4 -46.95 50.28 -14.52
C GLY A 4 -47.11 49.33 -13.37
N ALA A 5 -46.19 49.05 -12.57
CA ALA A 5 -46.09 49.42 -11.19
C ALA A 5 -45.00 48.58 -10.48
N SER A 6 -44.07 49.31 -10.01
CA SER A 6 -43.08 49.00 -8.97
C SER A 6 -43.76 48.71 -7.64
N CYS A 7 -43.21 47.76 -6.88
CA CYS A 7 -43.29 47.82 -5.41
C CYS A 7 -42.00 47.30 -4.79
N TYR A 8 -41.23 48.26 -4.28
CA TYR A 8 -40.18 48.11 -3.29
C TYR A 8 -40.76 47.67 -1.97
N TYR A 9 -40.08 46.76 -1.26
CA TYR A 9 -40.06 46.70 0.21
C TYR A 9 -38.75 46.14 0.73
N HIS A 10 -37.95 46.98 1.29
CA HIS A 10 -37.02 46.79 2.42
C HIS A 10 -37.63 47.61 3.58
N PRO A 11 -37.19 47.50 4.86
CA PRO A 11 -36.20 46.68 5.54
C PRO A 11 -36.68 46.07 6.89
N ALA A 12 -35.87 45.35 7.59
CA ALA A 12 -35.60 45.58 9.02
C ALA A 12 -34.51 44.66 9.57
N ALA A 13 -33.53 45.30 10.12
CA ALA A 13 -32.46 44.73 10.93
C ALA A 13 -32.99 44.33 12.32
N ALA A 14 -32.43 43.23 12.88
CA ALA A 14 -32.35 43.04 14.32
C ALA A 14 -31.08 42.31 14.67
N ALA A 15 -30.19 43.04 15.33
CA ALA A 15 -28.99 42.53 15.96
C ALA A 15 -29.36 41.78 17.24
N ALA A 16 -28.70 40.67 17.50
CA ALA A 16 -28.55 40.13 18.83
C ALA A 16 -27.15 39.53 18.98
N ARG A 17 -26.38 40.20 19.82
CA ARG A 17 -25.07 39.80 20.32
C ARG A 17 -25.22 38.64 21.32
N GLY A 18 -24.26 37.74 21.31
CA GLY A 18 -24.14 36.71 22.31
C GLY A 18 -22.92 35.84 22.11
N SER A 19 -21.73 36.32 22.43
CA SER A 19 -20.63 35.53 22.96
C SER A 19 -20.67 35.69 24.51
N PRO A 20 -20.04 34.86 25.32
CA PRO A 20 -18.99 33.89 25.13
C PRO A 20 -19.18 32.61 25.98
N SER A 21 -18.37 31.62 25.80
CA SER A 21 -17.66 30.93 26.89
C SER A 21 -16.86 29.75 26.35
N SER A 22 -15.58 29.90 26.43
CA SER A 22 -14.62 28.79 26.40
C SER A 22 -14.69 28.04 27.73
N PRO A 23 -14.53 26.72 27.74
CA PRO A 23 -13.96 26.05 28.89
C PRO A 23 -12.55 25.55 28.58
N SER A 24 -11.71 25.97 29.45
CA SER A 24 -10.34 25.61 29.80
C SER A 24 -9.96 24.15 29.60
N LEU A 25 -8.74 24.03 29.07
CA LEU A 25 -7.80 22.90 29.19
C LEU A 25 -7.81 22.24 30.58
N SER A 26 -7.97 20.93 30.59
CA SER A 26 -7.52 20.08 31.69
C SER A 26 -6.62 19.00 31.10
N LEU A 27 -5.33 19.21 31.17
CA LEU A 27 -4.27 18.23 31.02
C LEU A 27 -4.31 17.29 32.23
N ARG A 28 -4.55 15.99 31.99
CA ARG A 28 -4.19 14.93 32.91
C ARG A 28 -3.27 13.96 32.23
N PRO A 29 -2.07 13.70 32.74
CA PRO A 29 -1.22 12.62 32.29
C PRO A 29 -1.67 11.33 32.97
N SER A 30 -2.08 10.33 32.16
CA SER A 30 -2.32 8.99 32.67
C SER A 30 -1.10 8.12 32.39
N GLY A 31 -0.48 7.71 33.49
CA GLY A 31 0.73 6.92 33.56
C GLY A 31 0.58 5.53 32.94
N SER A 32 1.58 5.18 32.19
CA SER A 32 1.85 3.83 31.69
C SER A 32 2.24 2.94 32.87
N LYS A 33 1.42 1.95 33.18
CA LYS A 33 1.79 0.85 34.08
C LYS A 33 2.44 -0.25 33.25
N LEU A 34 3.74 -0.36 33.36
CA LEU A 34 4.51 -1.53 33.00
C LEU A 34 4.11 -2.67 33.94
N PHE A 35 3.49 -3.71 33.41
CA PHE A 35 3.38 -4.98 34.10
C PHE A 35 4.58 -5.86 33.77
N PHE A 36 5.51 -5.93 34.73
CA PHE A 36 6.52 -6.97 34.80
C PHE A 36 5.84 -8.24 35.32
N ILE A 37 5.76 -9.27 34.51
CA ILE A 37 5.48 -10.62 35.00
C ILE A 37 6.80 -11.40 34.98
N SER A 38 7.38 -11.51 36.14
CA SER A 38 8.41 -12.45 36.47
C SER A 38 7.74 -13.78 36.81
N SER A 39 8.04 -14.84 36.09
CA SER A 39 7.84 -16.20 36.59
C SER A 39 9.10 -17.00 36.34
N GLY A 40 9.83 -17.19 37.41
CA GLY A 40 10.95 -18.12 37.50
C GLY A 40 10.46 -19.56 37.43
N GLY A 41 11.21 -20.36 36.72
CA GLY A 41 11.07 -21.83 36.64
C GLY A 41 12.45 -22.45 36.55
N SER A 42 13.05 -22.67 37.70
CA SER A 42 14.32 -23.36 37.90
C SER A 42 14.13 -24.84 37.68
N SER A 43 14.76 -25.40 36.67
CA SER A 43 14.92 -26.86 36.53
C SER A 43 16.40 -27.18 36.44
N ARG A 44 16.95 -27.48 37.63
CA ARG A 44 18.29 -28.06 37.79
C ARG A 44 18.25 -29.51 37.35
N TRP A 45 18.89 -29.85 36.25
CA TRP A 45 19.23 -31.20 35.91
C TRP A 45 20.67 -31.46 36.30
N TRP A 46 20.84 -32.37 37.30
CA TRP A 46 22.09 -32.90 37.77
C TRP A 46 22.67 -33.84 36.68
N MET A 47 23.78 -33.48 36.08
CA MET A 47 24.61 -34.43 35.34
C MET A 47 25.65 -35.00 36.26
N ARG A 48 25.44 -36.26 36.53
CA ARG A 48 26.32 -37.14 37.29
C ARG A 48 27.53 -37.50 36.42
N THR A 49 28.70 -36.96 36.77
CA THR A 49 29.96 -37.32 36.15
C THR A 49 30.38 -38.72 36.64
N ARG A 50 30.45 -39.67 35.74
CA ARG A 50 31.20 -40.93 35.99
C ARG A 50 32.60 -40.75 35.41
N ARG A 51 33.56 -40.82 36.31
CA ARG A 51 34.97 -40.90 36.02
C ARG A 51 35.25 -42.34 35.60
N CYS A 52 35.83 -42.56 34.44
CA CYS A 52 36.52 -43.79 34.08
C CYS A 52 37.96 -43.46 33.79
N GLU A 53 38.83 -43.83 34.74
CA GLU A 53 40.29 -43.94 34.52
C GLU A 53 40.56 -45.24 33.79
N GLY A 54 41.46 -45.25 32.82
CA GLY A 54 41.92 -46.51 32.20
C GLY A 54 42.75 -46.23 30.96
N MET A 55 44.04 -46.28 31.13
CA MET A 55 45.18 -46.23 30.23
C MET A 55 44.98 -46.94 28.89
N ALA A 56 45.46 -46.39 27.79
CA ALA A 56 46.53 -47.03 26.98
C ALA A 56 46.87 -46.15 25.77
N SER A 57 48.14 -45.88 25.62
CA SER A 57 48.88 -45.31 24.51
C SER A 57 48.70 -46.14 23.23
N CYS A 58 48.48 -45.49 22.08
CA CYS A 58 49.16 -45.85 20.83
C CYS A 58 48.78 -44.90 19.67
N GLY A 59 49.79 -44.35 19.01
CA GLY A 59 49.80 -44.18 17.55
C GLY A 59 49.11 -42.95 16.97
N SER A 60 49.90 -41.88 16.81
CA SER A 60 49.62 -40.74 15.90
C SER A 60 49.48 -41.19 14.45
N ILE A 61 48.29 -40.98 13.87
CA ILE A 61 48.18 -40.77 12.43
C ILE A 61 47.32 -39.47 12.27
N SER A 62 48.02 -38.38 11.99
CA SER A 62 47.36 -37.12 11.68
C SER A 62 46.79 -37.17 10.25
N SER A 63 45.59 -37.61 10.13
CA SER A 63 44.79 -37.38 8.92
C SER A 63 44.01 -36.11 9.12
N SER A 64 44.57 -35.02 8.65
CA SER A 64 43.87 -33.72 8.52
C SER A 64 42.78 -33.84 7.47
N ARG A 65 41.64 -34.42 7.85
CA ARG A 65 40.41 -34.27 7.09
C ARG A 65 39.95 -32.82 7.27
N ALA A 66 40.27 -32.02 6.27
CA ALA A 66 39.63 -30.74 6.08
C ALA A 66 38.10 -30.99 6.07
N ARG A 67 37.44 -30.66 7.18
CA ARG A 67 35.98 -30.60 7.23
C ARG A 67 35.59 -29.44 6.29
N ALA A 68 35.14 -29.79 5.10
CA ALA A 68 34.42 -28.87 4.24
C ALA A 68 33.29 -28.30 5.11
N ARG A 69 33.37 -27.00 5.41
CA ARG A 69 32.28 -26.27 6.04
C ARG A 69 31.11 -26.37 5.06
N PRO A 70 29.93 -26.86 5.49
CA PRO A 70 28.76 -26.77 4.64
C PRO A 70 28.60 -25.27 4.35
N ALA A 71 28.56 -24.93 3.07
CA ALA A 71 28.16 -23.61 2.65
C ALA A 71 26.77 -23.39 3.25
N LEU A 72 26.71 -22.49 4.22
CA LEU A 72 25.45 -22.01 4.74
C LEU A 72 24.78 -21.29 3.58
N PHE A 73 23.94 -21.99 2.85
CA PHE A 73 22.93 -21.37 2.00
C PHE A 73 22.07 -20.56 2.96
N SER A 74 22.38 -19.29 3.11
CA SER A 74 21.42 -18.36 3.70
C SER A 74 20.18 -18.44 2.84
N PRO A 75 19.00 -18.79 3.39
CA PRO A 75 17.79 -18.72 2.60
C PRO A 75 17.70 -17.29 2.10
N VAL A 76 17.53 -17.12 0.80
CA VAL A 76 17.22 -15.82 0.22
C VAL A 76 15.89 -15.41 0.84
N VAL A 77 15.94 -14.53 1.82
CA VAL A 77 14.75 -13.98 2.45
C VAL A 77 14.18 -13.03 1.43
N MET A 78 13.16 -13.48 0.71
CA MET A 78 12.42 -12.65 -0.22
C MET A 78 11.71 -11.57 0.59
N GLU A 79 12.14 -10.32 0.43
CA GLU A 79 11.65 -9.19 1.22
C GLU A 79 10.43 -8.57 0.54
N TRP A 80 9.28 -8.65 1.23
CA TRP A 80 8.09 -7.94 0.82
C TRP A 80 8.16 -6.49 1.28
N GLN A 81 7.94 -5.57 0.37
CA GLN A 81 7.80 -4.14 0.67
C GLN A 81 6.38 -3.70 0.41
N GLU A 82 5.89 -2.79 1.25
CA GLU A 82 4.57 -2.19 1.10
C GLU A 82 4.74 -0.66 0.97
N CYS A 83 4.05 -0.09 0.00
CA CYS A 83 3.96 1.34 -0.22
C CYS A 83 2.50 1.76 -0.37
N SER A 84 2.20 2.98 0.04
CA SER A 84 0.86 3.53 -0.13
C SER A 84 0.88 5.00 -0.49
N ALA A 85 -0.16 5.43 -1.23
CA ALA A 85 -0.40 6.82 -1.54
C ALA A 85 -1.88 7.12 -1.38
N GLU A 86 -2.18 8.36 -1.04
CA GLU A 86 -3.54 8.83 -0.80
C GLU A 86 -3.74 10.21 -1.42
N ILE A 87 -4.91 10.42 -2.03
CA ILE A 87 -5.25 11.70 -2.65
C ILE A 87 -6.74 11.99 -2.53
N GLU A 88 -7.08 13.27 -2.50
CA GLU A 88 -8.47 13.73 -2.60
C GLU A 88 -8.86 13.99 -4.05
N VAL A 89 -10.08 13.58 -4.41
CA VAL A 89 -10.62 13.68 -5.76
C VAL A 89 -11.97 14.39 -5.71
N ASP A 90 -12.14 15.46 -6.48
CA ASP A 90 -13.39 16.22 -6.53
C ASP A 90 -14.40 15.59 -7.49
N VAL A 91 -14.66 14.31 -7.28
CA VAL A 91 -15.73 13.55 -7.92
C VAL A 91 -16.36 12.60 -6.92
N PRO A 92 -17.63 12.19 -7.11
CA PRO A 92 -18.26 11.17 -6.27
C PRO A 92 -17.45 9.87 -6.24
N SER A 93 -17.46 9.18 -5.10
CA SER A 93 -16.73 7.88 -4.96
C SER A 93 -17.16 6.82 -5.97
N SER A 94 -18.42 6.86 -6.42
CA SER A 94 -18.92 5.97 -7.47
C SER A 94 -18.25 6.22 -8.82
N VAL A 95 -18.01 7.49 -9.18
CA VAL A 95 -17.32 7.86 -10.42
C VAL A 95 -15.84 7.47 -10.34
N ALA A 96 -15.17 7.81 -9.24
CA ALA A 96 -13.78 7.41 -9.03
C ALA A 96 -13.61 5.89 -9.07
N TYR A 97 -14.52 5.13 -8.43
CA TYR A 97 -14.55 3.69 -8.48
C TYR A 97 -14.71 3.16 -9.91
N GLN A 98 -15.64 3.70 -10.68
CA GLN A 98 -15.88 3.29 -12.06
C GLN A 98 -14.64 3.52 -12.93
N CYS A 99 -14.07 4.73 -12.88
CA CYS A 99 -12.85 5.07 -13.63
C CYS A 99 -11.69 4.12 -13.31
N TYR A 100 -11.53 3.74 -12.04
CA TYR A 100 -10.48 2.80 -11.63
C TYR A 100 -10.78 1.35 -12.02
N SER A 101 -12.05 0.98 -12.10
CA SER A 101 -12.49 -0.36 -12.47
C SER A 101 -12.18 -0.71 -13.93
N GLU A 102 -12.08 0.30 -14.79
CA GLU A 102 -11.71 0.18 -16.20
C GLU A 102 -10.18 0.00 -16.32
N ARG A 103 -9.69 -1.21 -16.02
CA ARG A 103 -8.27 -1.52 -15.90
C ARG A 103 -7.44 -1.18 -17.13
N GLU A 104 -8.01 -1.30 -18.33
CA GLU A 104 -7.32 -1.03 -19.57
C GLU A 104 -7.02 0.45 -19.80
N THR A 105 -7.68 1.34 -19.04
CA THR A 105 -7.41 2.78 -19.07
C THR A 105 -6.26 3.19 -18.15
N ILE A 106 -5.83 2.32 -17.23
CA ILE A 106 -4.79 2.60 -16.23
C ILE A 106 -3.48 3.13 -16.84
N PRO A 107 -2.98 2.61 -17.98
CA PRO A 107 -1.79 3.16 -18.61
C PRO A 107 -1.89 4.64 -19.02
N GLN A 108 -3.09 5.18 -19.17
CA GLN A 108 -3.29 6.58 -19.56
C GLN A 108 -2.91 7.56 -18.44
N TRP A 109 -3.06 7.14 -17.17
CA TRP A 109 -2.80 7.98 -16.02
C TRP A 109 -1.75 7.42 -15.06
N MET A 110 -1.35 6.17 -15.19
CA MET A 110 -0.28 5.56 -14.41
C MET A 110 0.93 5.25 -15.31
N PRO A 111 1.88 6.19 -15.45
CA PRO A 111 2.86 6.20 -16.53
C PRO A 111 3.89 5.06 -16.47
N PHE A 112 4.08 4.45 -15.31
CA PHE A 112 4.97 3.30 -15.15
C PHE A 112 4.28 1.96 -15.51
N ILE A 113 2.97 1.95 -15.72
CA ILE A 113 2.24 0.81 -16.28
C ILE A 113 2.13 1.00 -17.79
N SER A 114 2.87 0.21 -18.55
CA SER A 114 2.91 0.34 -20.01
C SER A 114 1.72 -0.33 -20.70
N SER A 115 1.19 -1.41 -20.12
CA SER A 115 0.00 -2.07 -20.67
C SER A 115 -0.77 -2.85 -19.60
N VAL A 116 -2.07 -2.92 -19.81
CA VAL A 116 -2.99 -3.82 -19.09
C VAL A 116 -3.89 -4.49 -20.10
N LYS A 117 -3.94 -5.82 -20.10
CA LYS A 117 -4.79 -6.62 -20.99
C LYS A 117 -5.65 -7.56 -20.16
N ILE A 118 -6.96 -7.45 -20.31
CA ILE A 118 -7.91 -8.37 -19.68
C ILE A 118 -7.95 -9.66 -20.50
N LEU A 119 -8.00 -10.81 -19.86
CA LEU A 119 -8.16 -12.09 -20.55
C LEU A 119 -9.64 -12.26 -20.93
N GLU A 120 -9.91 -12.46 -22.22
CA GLU A 120 -11.28 -12.59 -22.75
C GLU A 120 -12.07 -13.74 -22.10
N ASP A 121 -11.40 -14.90 -21.89
CA ASP A 121 -12.02 -16.07 -21.26
C ASP A 121 -12.22 -15.95 -19.75
N LYS A 122 -11.50 -15.03 -19.09
CA LYS A 122 -11.47 -14.87 -17.63
C LYS A 122 -11.36 -13.39 -17.26
N PRO A 123 -12.47 -12.67 -17.20
CA PRO A 123 -12.45 -11.22 -16.97
C PRO A 123 -11.94 -10.80 -15.57
N ASP A 124 -11.84 -11.74 -14.62
CA ASP A 124 -11.18 -11.53 -13.33
C ASP A 124 -9.65 -11.48 -13.45
N LEU A 125 -9.09 -12.01 -14.55
CA LEU A 125 -7.66 -12.02 -14.81
C LEU A 125 -7.25 -10.89 -15.74
N SER A 126 -6.08 -10.33 -15.49
CA SER A 126 -5.46 -9.33 -16.36
C SER A 126 -3.95 -9.45 -16.33
N ARG A 127 -3.32 -9.27 -17.49
CA ARG A 127 -1.87 -9.23 -17.64
C ARG A 127 -1.41 -7.79 -17.65
N TRP A 128 -0.44 -7.52 -16.81
CA TRP A 128 0.12 -6.20 -16.59
C TRP A 128 1.58 -6.18 -16.99
N THR A 129 2.02 -5.05 -17.50
CA THR A 129 3.44 -4.79 -17.80
C THR A 129 3.82 -3.43 -17.22
N LEU A 130 4.85 -3.42 -16.39
CA LEU A 130 5.49 -2.24 -15.83
C LEU A 130 6.79 -2.02 -16.58
N LYS A 131 7.03 -0.77 -17.02
CA LYS A 131 8.30 -0.33 -17.60
C LYS A 131 8.74 0.95 -16.92
N TYR A 132 9.96 0.97 -16.43
CA TYR A 132 10.52 2.16 -15.81
C TYR A 132 12.04 2.18 -15.93
N ALA A 133 12.61 3.38 -16.12
CA ALA A 133 14.06 3.57 -16.10
C ALA A 133 14.55 3.73 -14.65
N ILE A 134 15.32 2.78 -14.17
CA ILE A 134 15.92 2.81 -12.82
C ILE A 134 17.44 2.89 -12.99
N LEU A 135 18.06 3.92 -12.44
CA LEU A 135 19.53 4.14 -12.51
C LEU A 135 20.08 4.11 -13.95
N GLY A 136 19.30 4.61 -14.91
CA GLY A 136 19.69 4.64 -16.33
C GLY A 136 19.53 3.32 -17.08
N GLN A 137 18.91 2.31 -16.46
CA GLN A 137 18.55 1.04 -17.08
C GLN A 137 17.04 0.91 -17.19
N ASP A 138 16.56 0.50 -18.37
CA ASP A 138 15.16 0.18 -18.56
C ASP A 138 14.84 -1.17 -17.93
N VAL A 139 13.96 -1.15 -16.93
CA VAL A 139 13.49 -2.36 -16.25
C VAL A 139 12.06 -2.63 -16.69
N GLU A 140 11.80 -3.87 -17.07
CA GLU A 140 10.48 -4.35 -17.44
C GLU A 140 10.08 -5.51 -16.55
N PHE A 141 8.90 -5.42 -15.91
CA PHE A 141 8.31 -6.50 -15.15
C PHE A 141 6.89 -6.77 -15.65
N SER A 142 6.53 -8.04 -15.74
CA SER A 142 5.17 -8.43 -16.06
C SER A 142 4.61 -9.41 -15.04
N TRP A 143 3.29 -9.40 -14.89
CA TRP A 143 2.58 -10.33 -14.00
C TRP A 143 1.17 -10.57 -14.50
N LEU A 144 0.63 -11.72 -14.11
CA LEU A 144 -0.79 -12.04 -14.24
C LEU A 144 -1.47 -11.76 -12.90
N ALA A 145 -2.40 -10.84 -12.86
CA ALA A 145 -3.16 -10.49 -11.67
C ALA A 145 -4.58 -11.04 -11.72
N ARG A 146 -5.07 -11.48 -10.56
CA ARG A 146 -6.48 -11.78 -10.33
C ARG A 146 -7.10 -10.68 -9.49
N ASN A 147 -8.15 -10.07 -10.00
CA ASN A 147 -9.02 -9.21 -9.23
C ASN A 147 -9.92 -10.08 -8.37
N MET A 148 -9.93 -9.81 -7.07
CA MET A 148 -10.84 -10.46 -6.14
C MET A 148 -12.20 -9.78 -6.21
N THR A 149 -13.24 -10.41 -5.66
CA THR A 149 -14.59 -9.83 -5.63
C THR A 149 -14.57 -8.41 -5.06
N PRO A 150 -14.91 -7.39 -5.86
CA PRO A 150 -14.83 -6.01 -5.41
C PRO A 150 -16.00 -5.67 -4.49
N THR A 151 -15.78 -4.70 -3.59
CA THR A 151 -16.87 -4.05 -2.85
C THR A 151 -17.24 -2.78 -3.61
N LYS A 152 -18.43 -2.79 -4.25
CA LYS A 152 -18.89 -1.70 -5.11
C LYS A 152 -18.74 -0.32 -4.44
N ASN A 153 -18.15 0.63 -5.14
CA ASN A 153 -17.90 2.00 -4.71
C ASN A 153 -17.01 2.17 -3.46
N GLN A 154 -16.40 1.08 -2.96
CA GLN A 154 -15.59 1.12 -1.73
C GLN A 154 -14.19 0.56 -1.92
N LYS A 155 -14.05 -0.62 -2.56
CA LYS A 155 -12.77 -1.32 -2.62
C LYS A 155 -12.64 -2.19 -3.87
N ILE A 156 -11.47 -2.09 -4.50
CA ILE A 156 -10.97 -3.03 -5.50
C ILE A 156 -9.66 -3.60 -4.95
N HIS A 157 -9.43 -4.90 -5.07
CA HIS A 157 -8.18 -5.50 -4.63
C HIS A 157 -7.80 -6.67 -5.53
N TRP A 158 -6.50 -6.93 -5.60
CA TRP A 158 -5.93 -7.94 -6.47
C TRP A 158 -4.73 -8.63 -5.81
N ARG A 159 -4.34 -9.75 -6.42
CA ARG A 159 -3.05 -10.41 -6.19
C ARG A 159 -2.50 -10.94 -7.49
N SER A 160 -1.19 -10.98 -7.64
CA SER A 160 -0.54 -11.68 -8.73
C SER A 160 -0.64 -13.20 -8.55
N LEU A 161 -0.70 -13.89 -9.68
CA LEU A 161 -0.67 -15.35 -9.76
C LEU A 161 0.64 -15.84 -10.38
N GLU A 162 1.20 -15.06 -11.30
CA GLU A 162 2.42 -15.37 -12.05
C GLU A 162 3.21 -14.07 -12.27
N GLY A 163 4.52 -14.20 -12.48
CA GLY A 163 5.43 -13.09 -12.73
C GLY A 163 5.82 -12.37 -11.43
N LEU A 164 5.94 -11.05 -11.45
CA LEU A 164 6.30 -10.26 -10.27
C LEU A 164 5.27 -10.46 -9.14
N PRO A 165 5.68 -11.05 -7.99
CA PRO A 165 4.78 -11.23 -6.88
C PRO A 165 4.34 -9.88 -6.32
N ASN A 166 3.03 -9.62 -6.38
CA ASN A 166 2.45 -8.38 -5.83
C ASN A 166 1.00 -8.59 -5.42
N ARG A 167 0.54 -7.73 -4.55
CA ARG A 167 -0.85 -7.61 -4.14
C ARG A 167 -1.15 -6.15 -3.84
N GLY A 168 -2.40 -5.77 -3.97
CA GLY A 168 -2.76 -4.40 -3.65
C GLY A 168 -4.25 -4.20 -3.49
N ALA A 169 -4.57 -3.01 -3.04
CA ALA A 169 -5.94 -2.57 -2.92
C ALA A 169 -6.05 -1.07 -3.16
N VAL A 170 -7.12 -0.67 -3.82
CA VAL A 170 -7.56 0.72 -3.82
C VAL A 170 -8.86 0.83 -3.04
N ARG A 171 -8.93 1.83 -2.16
CA ARG A 171 -10.09 2.13 -1.33
C ARG A 171 -10.61 3.52 -1.65
N PHE A 172 -11.91 3.64 -1.66
CA PHE A 172 -12.62 4.87 -1.97
C PHE A 172 -13.44 5.27 -0.74
N PHE A 173 -13.10 6.41 -0.15
CA PHE A 173 -13.78 6.94 1.03
C PHE A 173 -14.60 8.16 0.63
N PRO A 174 -15.93 8.09 0.63
CA PRO A 174 -16.76 9.25 0.32
C PRO A 174 -16.55 10.34 1.38
N LYS A 175 -16.31 11.57 0.93
CA LYS A 175 -16.16 12.76 1.77
C LYS A 175 -17.41 13.62 1.73
N SER A 176 -17.95 13.82 0.52
CA SER A 176 -19.19 14.50 0.26
C SER A 176 -19.92 13.86 -0.94
N SER A 177 -21.04 14.44 -1.35
CA SER A 177 -21.73 14.00 -2.57
C SER A 177 -20.91 14.22 -3.85
N SER A 178 -19.92 15.13 -3.81
CA SER A 178 -19.10 15.52 -4.97
C SER A 178 -17.60 15.31 -4.78
N SER A 179 -17.17 14.71 -3.67
CA SER A 179 -15.75 14.46 -3.41
C SER A 179 -15.51 13.15 -2.66
N CYS A 180 -14.36 12.54 -2.90
CA CYS A 180 -13.93 11.34 -2.22
C CYS A 180 -12.41 11.37 -2.00
N ARG A 181 -11.95 10.49 -1.10
CA ARG A 181 -10.55 10.22 -0.89
C ARG A 181 -10.24 8.84 -1.45
N VAL A 182 -9.17 8.74 -2.23
CA VAL A 182 -8.69 7.51 -2.83
C VAL A 182 -7.37 7.13 -2.20
N GLN A 183 -7.29 5.91 -1.68
CA GLN A 183 -6.08 5.34 -1.09
C GLN A 183 -5.68 4.09 -1.89
N LEU A 184 -4.46 4.10 -2.40
CA LEU A 184 -3.84 2.99 -3.11
C LEU A 184 -2.73 2.41 -2.25
N THR A 185 -2.80 1.11 -1.97
CA THR A 185 -1.77 0.36 -1.25
C THR A 185 -1.29 -0.78 -2.15
N VAL A 186 0.03 -0.92 -2.29
CA VAL A 186 0.66 -1.98 -3.07
C VAL A 186 1.75 -2.63 -2.24
N ALA A 187 1.72 -3.95 -2.13
CA ALA A 187 2.82 -4.74 -1.59
C ALA A 187 3.40 -5.61 -2.71
N TYR A 188 4.71 -5.64 -2.80
CA TYR A 188 5.44 -6.41 -3.82
C TYR A 188 6.68 -7.04 -3.21
N GLU A 189 7.09 -8.12 -3.82
CA GLU A 189 8.36 -8.76 -3.51
C GLU A 189 9.47 -8.09 -4.31
N VAL A 190 10.56 -7.71 -3.61
CA VAL A 190 11.67 -7.02 -4.26
C VAL A 190 12.40 -7.98 -5.20
N PRO A 191 12.43 -7.69 -6.52
CA PRO A 191 13.20 -8.51 -7.45
C PRO A 191 14.69 -8.53 -7.10
N GLU A 192 15.35 -9.68 -7.27
CA GLU A 192 16.77 -9.84 -6.93
C GLU A 192 17.67 -8.76 -7.57
N ILE A 193 17.38 -8.35 -8.80
CA ILE A 193 18.11 -7.30 -9.50
C ILE A 193 18.02 -5.94 -8.79
N LEU A 194 17.01 -5.70 -7.98
CA LEU A 194 16.79 -4.44 -7.23
C LEU A 194 17.21 -4.54 -5.76
N THR A 195 17.64 -5.71 -5.29
CA THR A 195 18.09 -5.90 -3.90
C THR A 195 19.15 -4.89 -3.44
N PRO A 196 20.16 -4.50 -4.25
CA PRO A 196 21.16 -3.51 -3.84
C PRO A 196 20.58 -2.14 -3.49
N VAL A 197 19.40 -1.81 -4.00
CA VAL A 197 18.71 -0.52 -3.80
C VAL A 197 17.38 -0.66 -3.04
N ALA A 198 17.15 -1.82 -2.42
CA ALA A 198 15.88 -2.15 -1.78
C ALA A 198 15.40 -1.08 -0.77
N SER A 199 16.31 -0.50 0.00
CA SER A 199 15.97 0.55 0.98
C SER A 199 15.47 1.86 0.35
N ALA A 200 15.84 2.13 -0.90
CA ALA A 200 15.40 3.30 -1.64
C ALA A 200 14.10 3.07 -2.43
N LEU A 201 13.67 1.81 -2.56
CA LEU A 201 12.49 1.49 -3.36
C LEU A 201 11.17 1.96 -2.73
N ILE A 202 11.06 1.95 -1.39
CA ILE A 202 9.81 2.35 -0.73
C ILE A 202 9.48 3.81 -1.06
N PRO A 203 10.32 4.83 -0.72
CA PRO A 203 9.99 6.21 -1.01
C PRO A 203 9.88 6.47 -2.52
N PHE A 204 10.65 5.76 -3.34
CA PHE A 204 10.55 5.84 -4.78
C PHE A 204 9.19 5.34 -5.29
N SER A 205 8.74 4.17 -4.82
CA SER A 205 7.45 3.58 -5.20
C SER A 205 6.28 4.42 -4.71
N GLU A 206 6.36 4.98 -3.50
CA GLU A 206 5.34 5.92 -2.98
C GLU A 206 5.23 7.15 -3.87
N GLY A 207 6.35 7.73 -4.29
CA GLY A 207 6.39 8.84 -5.24
C GLY A 207 5.75 8.50 -6.60
N LEU A 208 6.01 7.29 -7.12
CA LEU A 208 5.38 6.82 -8.35
C LEU A 208 3.87 6.65 -8.20
N LEU A 209 3.41 6.06 -7.09
CA LEU A 209 1.98 5.90 -6.82
C LEU A 209 1.30 7.25 -6.67
N PHE A 210 1.91 8.19 -5.96
CA PHE A 210 1.37 9.53 -5.77
C PHE A 210 1.22 10.27 -7.11
N ASN A 211 2.28 10.29 -7.93
CA ASN A 211 2.24 10.89 -9.27
C ASN A 211 1.17 10.24 -10.18
N GLY A 212 0.99 8.93 -10.06
CA GLY A 212 -0.09 8.21 -10.74
C GLY A 212 -1.46 8.66 -10.28
N LEU A 213 -1.66 8.80 -8.97
CA LEU A 213 -2.92 9.28 -8.41
C LEU A 213 -3.22 10.74 -8.76
N GLU A 214 -2.22 11.63 -8.84
CA GLU A 214 -2.42 13.01 -9.32
C GLU A 214 -2.98 13.03 -10.75
N ARG A 215 -2.43 12.20 -11.63
CA ARG A 215 -2.95 12.06 -13.01
C ARG A 215 -4.34 11.41 -13.03
N PHE A 216 -4.60 10.47 -12.11
CA PHE A 216 -5.92 9.89 -11.94
C PHE A 216 -6.96 10.93 -11.57
N VAL A 217 -6.63 11.90 -10.70
CA VAL A 217 -7.53 13.04 -10.37
C VAL A 217 -7.96 13.77 -11.63
N ALA A 218 -7.00 14.13 -12.48
CA ALA A 218 -7.30 14.83 -13.74
C ALA A 218 -8.17 13.97 -14.67
N TYR A 219 -7.83 12.71 -14.82
CA TYR A 219 -8.58 11.74 -15.62
C TYR A 219 -10.03 11.58 -15.12
N ALA A 220 -10.22 11.36 -13.82
CA ALA A 220 -11.55 11.17 -13.22
C ALA A 220 -12.43 12.41 -13.36
N LYS A 221 -11.86 13.62 -13.21
CA LYS A 221 -12.57 14.89 -13.44
C LYS A 221 -13.01 15.04 -14.89
N GLU A 222 -12.15 14.67 -15.83
CA GLU A 222 -12.48 14.71 -17.26
C GLU A 222 -13.64 13.77 -17.59
N GLN A 223 -13.59 12.50 -17.12
CA GLN A 223 -14.66 11.53 -17.35
C GLN A 223 -15.97 11.99 -16.72
N TYR A 224 -15.92 12.51 -15.50
CA TYR A 224 -17.11 13.05 -14.82
C TYR A 224 -17.73 14.21 -15.59
N SER A 225 -16.90 15.13 -16.10
CA SER A 225 -17.39 16.25 -16.91
C SER A 225 -18.03 15.81 -18.23
N LYS A 226 -17.53 14.74 -18.87
CA LYS A 226 -18.15 14.13 -20.06
C LYS A 226 -19.52 13.54 -19.74
N THR A 227 -19.64 12.83 -18.62
CA THR A 227 -20.90 12.22 -18.18
C THR A 227 -21.98 13.27 -17.88
N LEU A 228 -21.59 14.47 -17.40
CA LEU A 228 -22.54 15.56 -17.13
C LEU A 228 -23.03 16.29 -18.39
N ARG A 229 -22.33 16.11 -19.53
CA ARG A 229 -22.66 16.74 -20.82
C ARG A 229 -23.46 15.84 -21.76
N SER A 230 -23.48 14.54 -21.49
CA SER A 230 -24.24 13.53 -22.24
C SER A 230 -25.65 13.39 -21.69
#